data_fecf240b6a58936a64de97c672ea341e
#
_entry.id   fecf240b6a58936a64de97c672ea341e
#
_cell.length_a   1.000
_cell.length_b   1.000
_cell.length_c   1.000
_cell.angle_alpha   90.00
_cell.angle_beta   90.00
_cell.angle_gamma   90.00
#
_symmetry.space_group_name_H-M   'P 1'
#
loop_
_entity.id
_entity.type
_entity.pdbx_description
1 polymer ?
#
loop_
_entity_poly.entity_id
_entity_poly.type
_entity_poly.pdbx_seq_one_letter_code
_entity_poly.pdbx_strand_id
1 'polypeptide(L)'
;MSDSLLPCDGCGQLATDEHIAKRLARLEWMTRFRPVHISALLLSAISPGRDADFLYSPSGEFTGEAGRVLQAAGISRTEKSTEAILVEFQRRGLLLTHVLECPIESTQAKDSSALLKARFPATLARVRRSFRPKNVVPISDLLDPLLRTASGLVDTGCRIVLNGERAFSLNHHATSETISALRQALTASHVAVQS
;
A
#
# COMPACT_ATOMS: atom_id res chain seq x y z
N MET A 1 -14.66 -32.71 -6.86
CA MET A 1 -13.98 -31.78 -7.77
C MET A 1 -12.67 -31.45 -7.09
N SER A 2 -11.53 -31.84 -7.66
CA SER A 2 -10.22 -31.55 -7.06
C SER A 2 -9.97 -30.04 -7.24
N ASP A 3 -9.88 -29.28 -6.13
CA ASP A 3 -9.50 -27.88 -6.19
C ASP A 3 -8.10 -27.79 -6.78
N SER A 4 -8.01 -27.25 -7.97
CA SER A 4 -6.75 -27.00 -8.66
C SER A 4 -6.06 -25.82 -7.97
N LEU A 5 -5.00 -26.09 -7.22
CA LEU A 5 -4.18 -25.03 -6.62
C LEU A 5 -3.30 -24.40 -7.68
N LEU A 6 -3.37 -23.08 -7.84
CA LEU A 6 -2.58 -22.29 -8.77
C LEU A 6 -1.59 -21.38 -8.04
N PRO A 7 -0.38 -21.14 -8.59
CA PRO A 7 0.54 -20.16 -8.00
C PRO A 7 -0.06 -18.76 -8.08
N CYS A 8 -0.14 -18.08 -6.92
CA CYS A 8 -0.65 -16.71 -6.83
C CYS A 8 0.47 -15.70 -7.00
N ASP A 9 0.40 -14.88 -8.03
CA ASP A 9 1.39 -13.80 -8.28
C ASP A 9 1.39 -12.71 -7.20
N GLY A 10 0.31 -12.58 -6.42
CA GLY A 10 0.21 -11.58 -5.37
C GLY A 10 0.94 -11.93 -4.08
N CYS A 11 1.00 -13.20 -3.71
CA CYS A 11 1.67 -13.67 -2.49
C CYS A 11 2.75 -14.74 -2.75
N GLY A 12 2.80 -15.34 -3.95
CA GLY A 12 3.76 -16.37 -4.30
C GLY A 12 3.41 -17.78 -3.79
N GLN A 13 2.24 -17.96 -3.19
CA GLN A 13 1.78 -19.23 -2.64
C GLN A 13 0.82 -19.94 -3.60
N LEU A 14 0.67 -21.26 -3.45
CA LEU A 14 -0.41 -22.01 -4.08
C LEU A 14 -1.75 -21.58 -3.46
N ALA A 15 -2.71 -21.27 -4.28
CA ALA A 15 -3.96 -20.66 -3.90
C ALA A 15 -5.16 -21.28 -4.61
N THR A 16 -6.32 -21.24 -3.95
CA THR A 16 -7.60 -21.62 -4.54
C THR A 16 -8.10 -20.58 -5.54
N ASP A 17 -9.05 -20.95 -6.37
CA ASP A 17 -9.71 -20.04 -7.30
C ASP A 17 -10.37 -18.86 -6.56
N GLU A 18 -10.95 -19.09 -5.36
CA GLU A 18 -11.55 -18.04 -4.53
C GLU A 18 -10.51 -17.01 -4.07
N HIS A 19 -9.34 -17.47 -3.61
CA HIS A 19 -8.23 -16.58 -3.24
C HIS A 19 -7.81 -15.71 -4.42
N ILE A 20 -7.66 -16.30 -5.60
CA ILE A 20 -7.26 -15.57 -6.81
C ILE A 20 -8.35 -14.59 -7.23
N ALA A 21 -9.63 -14.99 -7.20
CA ALA A 21 -10.75 -14.10 -7.50
C ALA A 21 -10.80 -12.89 -6.55
N LYS A 22 -10.61 -13.11 -5.24
CA LYS A 22 -10.54 -12.02 -4.25
C LYS A 22 -9.38 -11.07 -4.52
N ARG A 23 -8.20 -11.60 -4.88
CA ARG A 23 -7.07 -10.75 -5.28
C ARG A 23 -7.39 -9.91 -6.51
N LEU A 24 -7.96 -10.52 -7.55
CA LEU A 24 -8.31 -9.81 -8.79
C LEU A 24 -9.33 -8.70 -8.55
N ALA A 25 -10.36 -8.93 -7.74
CA ALA A 25 -11.32 -7.92 -7.34
C ALA A 25 -10.64 -6.73 -6.63
N ARG A 26 -9.70 -6.98 -5.72
CA ARG A 26 -8.94 -5.92 -5.05
C ARG A 26 -8.03 -5.14 -6.00
N LEU A 27 -7.42 -5.80 -6.98
CA LEU A 27 -6.64 -5.14 -8.02
C LEU A 27 -7.51 -4.25 -8.91
N GLU A 28 -8.71 -4.71 -9.28
CA GLU A 28 -9.69 -3.92 -10.02
C GLU A 28 -10.07 -2.67 -9.24
N TRP A 29 -10.46 -2.79 -7.97
CA TRP A 29 -10.81 -1.65 -7.12
C TRP A 29 -9.67 -0.64 -7.01
N MET A 30 -8.45 -1.10 -6.77
CA MET A 30 -7.27 -0.23 -6.72
C MET A 30 -7.01 0.46 -8.06
N THR A 31 -7.15 -0.26 -9.18
CA THR A 31 -6.86 0.27 -10.51
C THR A 31 -7.85 1.37 -10.90
N ARG A 32 -9.11 1.25 -10.51
CA ARG A 32 -10.15 2.26 -10.74
C ARG A 32 -9.78 3.64 -10.18
N PHE A 33 -9.09 3.67 -9.05
CA PHE A 33 -8.70 4.92 -8.38
C PHE A 33 -7.19 5.20 -8.47
N ARG A 34 -6.52 4.58 -9.45
CA ARG A 34 -5.11 4.86 -9.68
C ARG A 34 -4.95 6.26 -10.30
N PRO A 35 -4.09 7.15 -9.74
CA PRO A 35 -3.76 8.42 -10.36
C PRO A 35 -3.01 8.24 -11.68
N VAL A 36 -3.20 9.16 -12.62
CA VAL A 36 -2.38 9.23 -13.84
C VAL A 36 -0.92 9.54 -13.48
N HIS A 37 -0.74 10.49 -12.55
CA HIS A 37 0.57 10.86 -12.01
C HIS A 37 0.60 10.55 -10.51
N ILE A 38 1.48 9.64 -10.10
CA ILE A 38 1.62 9.24 -8.70
C ILE A 38 2.65 10.15 -8.03
N SER A 39 2.18 11.09 -7.21
CA SER A 39 3.02 11.98 -6.42
C SER A 39 3.66 11.23 -5.25
N ALA A 40 2.88 10.41 -4.56
CA ALA A 40 3.35 9.55 -3.49
C ALA A 40 2.70 8.17 -3.56
N LEU A 41 3.54 7.14 -3.61
CA LEU A 41 3.16 5.74 -3.47
C LEU A 41 3.35 5.33 -2.01
N LEU A 42 2.26 5.14 -1.30
CA LEU A 42 2.25 4.53 0.02
C LEU A 42 2.47 3.03 -0.14
N LEU A 43 3.57 2.52 0.40
CA LEU A 43 3.94 1.10 0.29
C LEU A 43 3.76 0.43 1.65
N SER A 44 2.77 -0.44 1.76
CA SER A 44 2.55 -1.31 2.92
C SER A 44 3.13 -2.71 2.67
N ALA A 45 3.32 -3.48 3.74
CA ALA A 45 3.89 -4.82 3.64
C ALA A 45 2.86 -5.85 3.16
N ILE A 46 1.73 -5.97 3.84
CA ILE A 46 0.77 -7.06 3.67
C ILE A 46 -0.63 -6.46 3.54
N SER A 47 -1.36 -6.92 2.51
CA SER A 47 -2.76 -6.51 2.31
C SER A 47 -3.62 -6.97 3.50
N PRO A 48 -4.50 -6.11 4.03
CA PRO A 48 -5.33 -6.46 5.17
C PRO A 48 -6.30 -7.61 4.85
N GLY A 49 -6.61 -8.44 5.85
CA GLY A 49 -7.55 -9.57 5.71
C GLY A 49 -8.98 -9.11 5.48
N ARG A 50 -9.40 -8.08 6.25
CA ARG A 50 -10.76 -7.53 6.19
C ARG A 50 -10.88 -6.50 5.08
N ASP A 51 -11.97 -6.54 4.34
CA ASP A 51 -12.22 -5.55 3.28
C ASP A 51 -12.48 -4.15 3.85
N ALA A 52 -13.01 -4.03 5.07
CA ALA A 52 -13.15 -2.77 5.79
C ALA A 52 -11.82 -2.03 6.05
N ASP A 53 -10.71 -2.75 6.13
CA ASP A 53 -9.36 -2.22 6.33
C ASP A 53 -8.63 -1.95 5.00
N PHE A 54 -9.18 -2.42 3.87
CA PHE A 54 -8.63 -2.23 2.53
C PHE A 54 -9.16 -0.93 1.92
N LEU A 55 -8.27 0.00 1.63
CA LEU A 55 -8.61 1.38 1.23
C LEU A 55 -9.60 1.45 0.06
N TYR A 56 -9.44 0.59 -0.93
CA TYR A 56 -10.26 0.65 -2.16
C TYR A 56 -11.52 -0.20 -2.11
N SER A 57 -11.84 -0.77 -0.94
CA SER A 57 -13.04 -1.59 -0.78
C SER A 57 -14.31 -0.78 -1.06
N PRO A 58 -15.26 -1.34 -1.82
CA PRO A 58 -16.55 -0.70 -2.06
C PRO A 58 -17.40 -0.58 -0.79
N SER A 59 -17.08 -1.31 0.30
CA SER A 59 -17.78 -1.19 1.58
C SER A 59 -17.70 0.22 2.18
N GLY A 60 -16.58 0.93 1.93
CA GLY A 60 -16.39 2.31 2.40
C GLY A 60 -16.29 2.48 3.91
N GLU A 61 -16.08 1.43 4.65
CA GLU A 61 -15.98 1.49 6.12
C GLU A 61 -14.71 2.20 6.59
N PHE A 62 -13.61 2.05 5.85
CA PHE A 62 -12.31 2.68 6.10
C PHE A 62 -11.83 2.52 7.54
N THR A 63 -11.77 1.29 8.02
CA THR A 63 -11.19 0.97 9.34
C THR A 63 -9.69 0.65 9.22
N GLY A 64 -9.04 0.31 10.29
CA GLY A 64 -7.66 -0.18 10.31
C GLY A 64 -6.67 0.66 9.51
N GLU A 65 -5.97 0.05 8.56
CA GLU A 65 -4.98 0.73 7.71
C GLU A 65 -5.62 1.81 6.85
N ALA A 66 -6.76 1.52 6.22
CA ALA A 66 -7.47 2.48 5.36
C ALA A 66 -7.82 3.77 6.10
N GLY A 67 -8.36 3.65 7.32
CA GLY A 67 -8.71 4.81 8.15
C GLY A 67 -7.51 5.66 8.51
N ARG A 68 -6.38 5.03 8.88
CA ARG A 68 -5.14 5.74 9.24
C ARG A 68 -4.50 6.42 8.03
N VAL A 69 -4.51 5.78 6.87
CA VAL A 69 -4.03 6.36 5.61
C VAL A 69 -4.83 7.61 5.25
N LEU A 70 -6.16 7.56 5.30
CA LEU A 70 -7.02 8.71 5.03
C LEU A 70 -6.80 9.84 6.04
N GLN A 71 -6.64 9.49 7.32
CA GLN A 71 -6.34 10.45 8.38
C GLN A 71 -5.00 11.15 8.14
N ALA A 72 -3.95 10.41 7.78
CA ALA A 72 -2.63 10.97 7.45
C ALA A 72 -2.71 11.82 6.17
N ALA A 73 -3.46 11.39 5.17
CA ALA A 73 -3.72 12.17 3.97
C ALA A 73 -4.56 13.44 4.23
N GLY A 74 -5.14 13.62 5.42
CA GLY A 74 -6.01 14.76 5.75
C GLY A 74 -7.33 14.76 4.97
N ILE A 75 -7.84 13.56 4.64
CA ILE A 75 -9.10 13.38 3.92
C ILE A 75 -10.21 13.10 4.93
N SER A 76 -11.18 14.02 5.02
CA SER A 76 -12.38 13.83 5.85
C SER A 76 -13.29 12.78 5.21
N ARG A 77 -13.87 11.95 6.07
CA ARG A 77 -14.87 10.95 5.69
C ARG A 77 -16.30 11.42 5.95
N THR A 78 -16.45 12.51 6.72
CA THR A 78 -17.75 13.04 7.12
C THR A 78 -18.52 13.54 5.90
N GLU A 79 -19.76 13.12 5.76
CA GLU A 79 -20.70 13.54 4.70
C GLU A 79 -20.26 13.25 3.26
N LYS A 80 -19.27 12.37 3.08
CA LYS A 80 -18.77 11.98 1.75
C LYS A 80 -19.11 10.53 1.44
N SER A 81 -19.45 10.27 0.19
CA SER A 81 -19.54 8.90 -0.33
C SER A 81 -18.16 8.26 -0.42
N THR A 82 -18.11 6.92 -0.40
CA THR A 82 -16.89 6.14 -0.61
C THR A 82 -16.15 6.59 -1.88
N GLU A 83 -16.88 6.76 -2.98
CA GLU A 83 -16.31 7.18 -4.25
C GLU A 83 -15.69 8.59 -4.16
N ALA A 84 -16.37 9.54 -3.52
CA ALA A 84 -15.85 10.90 -3.36
C ALA A 84 -14.54 10.94 -2.55
N ILE A 85 -14.43 10.10 -1.51
CA ILE A 85 -13.22 9.95 -0.69
C ILE A 85 -12.06 9.39 -1.54
N LEU A 86 -12.31 8.32 -2.31
CA LEU A 86 -11.31 7.68 -3.15
C LEU A 86 -10.90 8.57 -4.34
N VAL A 87 -11.82 9.31 -4.93
CA VAL A 87 -11.52 10.32 -5.96
C VAL A 87 -10.67 11.45 -5.39
N GLU A 88 -10.93 11.91 -4.16
CA GLU A 88 -10.08 12.90 -3.50
C GLU A 88 -8.66 12.36 -3.26
N PHE A 89 -8.53 11.11 -2.80
CA PHE A 89 -7.24 10.44 -2.64
C PHE A 89 -6.48 10.35 -3.97
N GLN A 90 -7.16 9.93 -5.04
CA GLN A 90 -6.63 9.88 -6.39
C GLN A 90 -6.17 11.25 -6.91
N ARG A 91 -7.00 12.30 -6.75
CA ARG A 91 -6.69 13.68 -7.20
C ARG A 91 -5.46 14.26 -6.50
N ARG A 92 -5.17 13.83 -5.28
CA ARG A 92 -3.93 14.19 -4.58
C ARG A 92 -2.70 13.42 -5.09
N GLY A 93 -2.86 12.61 -6.13
CA GLY A 93 -1.77 11.80 -6.68
C GLY A 93 -1.28 10.72 -5.73
N LEU A 94 -2.11 10.28 -4.79
CA LEU A 94 -1.78 9.25 -3.80
C LEU A 94 -2.20 7.87 -4.31
N LEU A 95 -1.36 6.87 -4.08
CA LEU A 95 -1.67 5.46 -4.35
C LEU A 95 -1.17 4.61 -3.18
N LEU A 96 -2.01 3.72 -2.67
CA LEU A 96 -1.63 2.70 -1.69
C LEU A 96 -1.46 1.35 -2.38
N THR A 97 -0.36 0.66 -2.12
CA THR A 97 -0.15 -0.72 -2.56
C THR A 97 0.58 -1.54 -1.50
N HIS A 98 0.56 -2.86 -1.66
CA HIS A 98 1.17 -3.81 -0.73
C HIS A 98 2.21 -4.66 -1.44
N VAL A 99 3.27 -5.06 -0.70
CA VAL A 99 4.26 -6.03 -1.21
C VAL A 99 3.59 -7.39 -1.40
N LEU A 100 2.83 -7.84 -0.40
CA LEU A 100 1.96 -9.00 -0.53
C LEU A 100 0.53 -8.49 -0.77
N GLU A 101 0.03 -8.67 -1.97
CA GLU A 101 -1.29 -8.19 -2.41
C GLU A 101 -2.45 -8.99 -1.80
N CYS A 102 -2.14 -10.16 -1.25
CA CYS A 102 -3.09 -11.02 -0.57
C CYS A 102 -2.91 -10.93 0.95
N PRO A 103 -3.99 -11.05 1.72
CA PRO A 103 -3.87 -11.22 3.16
C PRO A 103 -3.17 -12.55 3.47
N ILE A 104 -2.38 -12.55 4.54
CA ILE A 104 -1.80 -13.77 5.10
C ILE A 104 -2.70 -14.23 6.24
N GLU A 105 -3.08 -15.49 6.23
CA GLU A 105 -3.79 -16.09 7.35
C GLU A 105 -2.89 -16.16 8.59
N SER A 106 -3.48 -16.06 9.77
CA SER A 106 -2.75 -16.02 11.05
C SER A 106 -1.84 -17.23 11.28
N THR A 107 -2.18 -18.39 10.70
CA THR A 107 -1.37 -19.60 10.72
C THR A 107 -0.07 -19.50 9.94
N GLN A 108 0.00 -18.60 8.95
CA GLN A 108 1.14 -18.38 8.06
C GLN A 108 1.97 -17.14 8.46
N ALA A 109 1.59 -16.46 9.53
CA ALA A 109 2.25 -15.21 9.95
C ALA A 109 3.75 -15.40 10.28
N LYS A 110 4.18 -16.61 10.69
CA LYS A 110 5.59 -16.92 10.97
C LYS A 110 6.48 -16.84 9.73
N ASP A 111 5.94 -17.08 8.54
CA ASP A 111 6.68 -17.08 7.28
C ASP A 111 6.55 -15.76 6.51
N SER A 112 5.84 -14.76 7.06
CA SER A 112 5.57 -13.48 6.38
C SER A 112 6.85 -12.74 5.98
N SER A 113 7.90 -12.80 6.79
CA SER A 113 9.19 -12.15 6.49
C SER A 113 9.87 -12.79 5.26
N ALA A 114 9.85 -14.12 5.16
CA ALA A 114 10.40 -14.83 3.99
C ALA A 114 9.61 -14.52 2.72
N LEU A 115 8.28 -14.52 2.80
CA LEU A 115 7.40 -14.15 1.68
C LEU A 115 7.62 -12.70 1.23
N LEU A 116 7.70 -11.77 2.18
CA LEU A 116 7.99 -10.36 1.89
C LEU A 116 9.34 -10.23 1.16
N LYS A 117 10.39 -10.88 1.67
CA LYS A 117 11.73 -10.88 1.04
C LYS A 117 11.69 -11.45 -0.38
N ALA A 118 10.96 -12.54 -0.60
CA ALA A 118 10.83 -13.17 -1.90
C ALA A 118 10.04 -12.29 -2.91
N ARG A 119 8.99 -11.57 -2.46
CA ARG A 119 8.12 -10.77 -3.33
C ARG A 119 8.60 -9.33 -3.52
N PHE A 120 9.40 -8.80 -2.63
CA PHE A 120 9.87 -7.41 -2.67
C PHE A 120 10.54 -7.02 -4.00
N PRO A 121 11.43 -7.82 -4.62
CA PRO A 121 12.03 -7.49 -5.91
C PRO A 121 10.99 -7.32 -7.04
N ALA A 122 9.95 -8.16 -7.08
CA ALA A 122 8.87 -8.04 -8.06
C ALA A 122 8.06 -6.75 -7.84
N THR A 123 7.81 -6.39 -6.58
CA THR A 123 7.16 -5.13 -6.23
C THR A 123 8.00 -3.94 -6.66
N LEU A 124 9.31 -3.94 -6.41
CA LEU A 124 10.23 -2.88 -6.87
C LEU A 124 10.22 -2.76 -8.39
N ALA A 125 10.25 -3.88 -9.12
CA ALA A 125 10.16 -3.88 -10.58
C ALA A 125 8.85 -3.24 -11.07
N ARG A 126 7.72 -3.50 -10.40
CA ARG A 126 6.42 -2.89 -10.71
C ARG A 126 6.41 -1.39 -10.39
N VAL A 127 6.98 -0.97 -9.27
CA VAL A 127 7.14 0.44 -8.92
C VAL A 127 7.92 1.17 -10.00
N ARG A 128 9.03 0.61 -10.46
CA ARG A 128 9.91 1.21 -11.49
C ARG A 128 9.26 1.26 -12.87
N ARG A 129 8.60 0.20 -13.30
CA ARG A 129 8.10 0.04 -14.68
C ARG A 129 6.70 0.60 -14.88
N SER A 130 5.81 0.39 -13.90
CA SER A 130 4.39 0.64 -14.04
C SER A 130 3.90 1.84 -13.26
N PHE A 131 4.29 1.98 -11.99
CA PHE A 131 3.80 3.06 -11.15
C PHE A 131 4.57 4.36 -11.36
N ARG A 132 5.89 4.31 -11.45
CA ARG A 132 6.78 5.46 -11.64
C ARG A 132 6.43 6.65 -10.74
N PRO A 133 6.29 6.43 -9.42
CA PRO A 133 5.92 7.50 -8.50
C PRO A 133 7.09 8.48 -8.33
N LYS A 134 6.79 9.72 -7.97
CA LYS A 134 7.84 10.68 -7.56
C LYS A 134 8.44 10.28 -6.22
N ASN A 135 7.59 9.87 -5.28
CA ASN A 135 7.99 9.46 -3.94
C ASN A 135 7.43 8.08 -3.61
N VAL A 136 8.22 7.24 -2.95
CA VAL A 136 7.77 6.02 -2.27
C VAL A 136 7.82 6.27 -0.77
N VAL A 137 6.70 6.04 -0.10
CA VAL A 137 6.53 6.26 1.33
C VAL A 137 6.19 4.92 1.99
N PRO A 138 7.17 4.21 2.56
CA PRO A 138 6.91 2.96 3.28
C PRO A 138 6.11 3.25 4.56
N ILE A 139 5.00 2.52 4.74
CA ILE A 139 4.07 2.73 5.86
C ILE A 139 3.94 1.52 6.80
N SER A 140 4.84 0.55 6.67
CA SER A 140 4.91 -0.63 7.54
C SER A 140 6.35 -0.89 7.97
N ASP A 141 6.57 -1.06 9.26
CA ASP A 141 7.84 -1.42 9.88
C ASP A 141 8.39 -2.80 9.43
N LEU A 142 7.52 -3.67 8.97
CA LEU A 142 7.93 -4.94 8.35
C LEU A 142 8.79 -4.73 7.09
N LEU A 143 8.79 -3.54 6.52
CA LEU A 143 9.61 -3.20 5.35
C LEU A 143 11.02 -2.71 5.73
N ASP A 144 11.29 -2.31 6.98
CA ASP A 144 12.58 -1.76 7.41
C ASP A 144 13.79 -2.63 6.99
N PRO A 145 13.77 -3.97 7.17
CA PRO A 145 14.88 -4.81 6.72
C PRO A 145 15.09 -4.82 5.21
N LEU A 146 14.01 -4.61 4.45
CA LEU A 146 14.01 -4.67 2.97
C LEU A 146 14.42 -3.33 2.34
N LEU A 147 14.18 -2.22 3.03
CA LEU A 147 14.50 -0.88 2.52
C LEU A 147 15.99 -0.67 2.27
N ARG A 148 16.86 -1.36 3.03
CA ARG A 148 18.31 -1.34 2.83
C ARG A 148 18.74 -1.93 1.49
N THR A 149 17.92 -2.78 0.89
CA THR A 149 18.16 -3.39 -0.43
C THR A 149 17.45 -2.63 -1.56
N ALA A 150 16.73 -1.56 -1.22
CA ALA A 150 15.92 -0.78 -2.16
C ALA A 150 16.71 0.33 -2.91
N SER A 151 18.05 0.31 -2.86
CA SER A 151 18.90 1.28 -3.56
C SER A 151 18.56 1.44 -5.05
N GLY A 152 18.11 0.36 -5.69
CA GLY A 152 17.63 0.42 -7.07
C GLY A 152 16.38 1.29 -7.33
N LEU A 153 15.68 1.81 -6.30
CA LEU A 153 14.62 2.81 -6.49
C LEU A 153 15.21 4.21 -6.68
N VAL A 154 16.30 4.52 -5.99
CA VAL A 154 16.97 5.83 -6.08
C VAL A 154 17.52 6.04 -7.48
N ASP A 155 18.06 5.00 -8.12
CA ASP A 155 18.61 5.06 -9.48
C ASP A 155 17.55 5.40 -10.57
N THR A 156 16.26 5.35 -10.22
CA THR A 156 15.17 5.67 -11.17
C THR A 156 14.60 7.08 -11.01
N GLY A 157 15.22 7.92 -10.18
CA GLY A 157 14.70 9.26 -9.88
C GLY A 157 13.53 9.24 -8.87
N CYS A 158 13.25 8.09 -8.26
CA CYS A 158 12.22 7.94 -7.25
C CYS A 158 12.82 8.20 -5.86
N ARG A 159 12.23 9.12 -5.10
CA ARG A 159 12.67 9.43 -3.74
C ARG A 159 11.97 8.51 -2.72
N ILE A 160 12.75 7.90 -1.81
CA ILE A 160 12.19 7.19 -0.66
C ILE A 160 12.06 8.19 0.48
N VAL A 161 10.84 8.32 1.04
CA VAL A 161 10.51 9.21 2.15
C VAL A 161 10.32 8.38 3.41
N LEU A 162 11.16 8.59 4.40
CA LEU A 162 11.20 7.85 5.66
C LEU A 162 10.85 8.76 6.84
N ASN A 163 10.48 8.17 7.95
CA ASN A 163 10.40 8.80 9.27
C ASN A 163 11.75 8.62 9.98
N GLY A 164 12.66 9.58 9.82
CA GLY A 164 14.08 9.39 10.14
C GLY A 164 14.71 8.35 9.20
N GLU A 165 15.15 7.22 9.76
CA GLU A 165 15.77 6.12 8.98
C GLU A 165 14.83 4.90 8.80
N ARG A 166 13.57 5.00 9.23
CA ARG A 166 12.62 3.89 9.27
C ARG A 166 11.35 4.19 8.47
N ALA A 167 10.61 3.15 8.15
CA ALA A 167 9.26 3.28 7.61
C ALA A 167 8.33 3.97 8.62
N PHE A 168 7.30 4.66 8.12
CA PHE A 168 6.17 5.06 8.96
C PHE A 168 5.40 3.80 9.38
N SER A 169 5.18 3.59 10.69
CA SER A 169 4.46 2.41 11.15
C SER A 169 2.98 2.74 11.36
N LEU A 170 2.14 2.40 10.37
CA LEU A 170 0.69 2.56 10.43
C LEU A 170 -0.03 1.29 10.92
N ASN A 171 0.62 0.49 11.77
CA ASN A 171 -0.02 -0.66 12.40
C ASN A 171 -1.08 -0.21 13.45
N HIS A 172 -1.70 -1.17 14.14
CA HIS A 172 -2.73 -0.88 15.14
C HIS A 172 -2.23 -0.11 16.38
N HIS A 173 -0.91 0.03 16.55
CA HIS A 173 -0.27 0.87 17.57
C HIS A 173 0.20 2.23 17.04
N ALA A 174 -0.19 2.62 15.82
CA ALA A 174 0.22 3.90 15.26
C ALA A 174 -0.20 5.05 16.16
N THR A 175 0.78 5.87 16.57
CA THR A 175 0.55 7.04 17.42
C THR A 175 0.07 8.23 16.58
N SER A 176 -0.53 9.22 17.25
CA SER A 176 -0.89 10.52 16.64
C SER A 176 0.33 11.22 16.04
N GLU A 177 1.50 11.05 16.65
CA GLU A 177 2.77 11.60 16.15
C GLU A 177 3.18 10.98 14.82
N THR A 178 3.10 9.63 14.68
CA THR A 178 3.38 8.93 13.42
C THR A 178 2.44 9.38 12.30
N ILE A 179 1.14 9.53 12.61
CA ILE A 179 0.15 10.00 11.64
C ILE A 179 0.44 11.45 11.23
N SER A 180 0.82 12.29 12.18
CA SER A 180 1.18 13.69 11.92
C SER A 180 2.45 13.81 11.09
N ALA A 181 3.48 13.02 11.41
CA ALA A 181 4.73 12.97 10.64
C ALA A 181 4.47 12.51 9.18
N LEU A 182 3.65 11.47 8.99
CA LEU A 182 3.26 11.04 7.66
C LEU A 182 2.48 12.13 6.91
N ARG A 183 1.56 12.83 7.58
CA ARG A 183 0.84 13.97 6.98
C ARG A 183 1.79 15.04 6.47
N GLN A 184 2.77 15.42 7.26
CA GLN A 184 3.79 16.40 6.87
C GLN A 184 4.58 15.92 5.65
N ALA A 185 5.00 14.66 5.64
CA ALA A 185 5.72 14.05 4.53
C ALA A 185 4.90 14.04 3.23
N LEU A 186 3.61 13.73 3.31
CA LEU A 186 2.70 13.74 2.16
C LEU A 186 2.46 15.17 1.64
N THR A 187 2.31 16.16 2.53
CA THR A 187 2.15 17.57 2.14
C THR A 187 3.40 18.09 1.44
N ALA A 188 4.59 17.81 1.98
CA ALA A 188 5.87 18.20 1.35
C ALA A 188 6.05 17.56 -0.04
N SER A 189 5.56 16.32 -0.21
CA SER A 189 5.58 15.62 -1.50
C SER A 189 4.66 16.24 -2.55
N HIS A 190 3.62 16.96 -2.14
CA HIS A 190 2.69 17.68 -3.04
C HIS A 190 3.25 19.02 -3.51
N VAL A 191 3.88 19.79 -2.64
CA VAL A 191 4.40 21.14 -2.95
C VAL A 191 5.55 21.07 -3.98
N ALA A 192 6.37 20.03 -3.94
CA ALA A 192 7.44 19.79 -4.91
C ALA A 192 6.97 19.48 -6.35
N VAL A 193 5.66 19.45 -6.60
CA VAL A 193 5.03 19.16 -7.90
C VAL A 193 4.60 20.44 -8.63
N GLN A 194 4.47 21.57 -7.93
CA GLN A 194 3.99 22.84 -8.47
C GLN A 194 5.12 23.85 -8.76
N SER A 195 6.33 23.49 -8.45
CA SER A 195 7.55 24.24 -8.76
C SER A 195 8.36 23.56 -9.87
#